data_6a5a0af32f97dbf5d32d7ec0817b95a7
#
_entry.id   6a5a0af32f97dbf5d32d7ec0817b95a7
#
_cell.length_a   1.000
_cell.length_b   1.000
_cell.length_c   1.000
_cell.angle_alpha   90.00
_cell.angle_beta   90.00
_cell.angle_gamma   90.00
#
_symmetry.space_group_name_H-M   'P 1'
#
loop_
_entity.id
_entity.type
_entity.pdbx_description
1 polymer ?
#
loop_
_entity_poly.entity_id
_entity_poly.type
_entity_poly.pdbx_seq_one_letter_code
_entity_poly.pdbx_strand_id
1 'polypeptide(L)'
;TLFRSFSFIGFDAVSSSAEETINPNKTLPRGILLSLAVSTVLYIVMTMIMTGVVPYKEFAKYIDAPVAGVILETGMNWLAVIVNLGALIGMTTVMLVQLYGQSRICYAMSRDGLFPKFFGHVHEKYRTPFKGTWFFGLLTAFAGGFININVLFELVNIGTLSAFIIVSAGILWMRKTQPNAPRGFRAPGVPVTPILAIVFCFVLIAGLNWETWVRFAIWFGLGLIVYFGYSRKRSKLGLEQRAGADTKVAATED
;
A
#
# COMPACT_ATOMS: atom_id res chain seq x y z
N THR A 1 5.39 -10.74 -15.79
CA THR A 1 4.08 -10.56 -15.10
C THR A 1 4.20 -9.68 -13.87
N LEU A 2 5.29 -9.78 -13.10
CA LEU A 2 5.53 -9.06 -11.84
C LEU A 2 5.53 -7.53 -11.99
N PHE A 3 6.17 -7.01 -13.03
CA PHE A 3 6.22 -5.56 -13.28
C PHE A 3 4.86 -4.93 -13.58
N ARG A 4 3.91 -5.69 -14.14
CA ARG A 4 2.56 -5.19 -14.44
C ARG A 4 1.74 -4.90 -13.19
N SER A 5 1.87 -5.73 -12.15
CA SER A 5 1.16 -5.53 -10.89
C SER A 5 1.72 -4.34 -10.11
N PHE A 6 3.05 -4.12 -10.17
CA PHE A 6 3.71 -3.04 -9.46
C PHE A 6 3.27 -1.65 -9.93
N SER A 7 2.97 -1.47 -11.21
CA SER A 7 2.58 -0.16 -11.76
C SER A 7 1.25 0.38 -11.22
N PHE A 8 0.42 -0.47 -10.63
CA PHE A 8 -0.85 -0.05 -10.00
C PHE A 8 -0.74 0.13 -8.47
N ILE A 9 0.43 -0.15 -7.86
CA ILE A 9 0.64 0.04 -6.42
C ILE A 9 0.70 1.54 -6.13
N GLY A 10 -0.04 1.98 -5.11
CA GLY A 10 -0.05 3.36 -4.64
C GLY A 10 -1.42 4.04 -4.65
N PHE A 11 -2.42 3.51 -5.38
CA PHE A 11 -3.79 4.04 -5.30
C PHE A 11 -4.39 3.90 -3.90
N ASP A 12 -3.94 2.92 -3.15
CA ASP A 12 -4.30 2.65 -1.75
C ASP A 12 -3.70 3.66 -0.77
N ALA A 13 -2.62 4.36 -1.13
CA ALA A 13 -2.04 5.42 -0.31
C ALA A 13 -3.05 6.55 0.00
N VAL A 14 -4.02 6.77 -0.90
CA VAL A 14 -5.14 7.71 -0.66
C VAL A 14 -5.92 7.33 0.60
N SER A 15 -6.05 6.04 0.91
CA SER A 15 -6.77 5.57 2.10
C SER A 15 -6.09 5.96 3.41
N SER A 16 -4.76 6.14 3.42
CA SER A 16 -4.01 6.57 4.61
C SER A 16 -4.32 8.01 5.04
N SER A 17 -4.90 8.81 4.13
CA SER A 17 -5.32 10.21 4.40
C SER A 17 -6.77 10.33 4.87
N ALA A 18 -7.41 9.21 5.26
CA ALA A 18 -8.82 9.18 5.64
C ALA A 18 -9.16 10.13 6.81
N GLU A 19 -8.28 10.25 7.78
CA GLU A 19 -8.47 11.10 8.97
C GLU A 19 -8.39 12.60 8.66
N GLU A 20 -7.78 12.99 7.54
CA GLU A 20 -7.62 14.40 7.13
C GLU A 20 -8.57 14.81 6.01
N THR A 21 -9.35 13.86 5.49
CA THR A 21 -10.24 14.08 4.35
C THR A 21 -11.61 14.60 4.82
N ILE A 22 -12.07 15.67 4.18
CA ILE A 22 -13.43 16.18 4.40
C ILE A 22 -14.43 15.20 3.76
N ASN A 23 -15.42 14.72 4.53
CA ASN A 23 -16.40 13.71 4.11
C ASN A 23 -15.79 12.42 3.55
N PRO A 24 -14.93 11.71 4.31
CA PRO A 24 -14.14 10.57 3.84
C PRO A 24 -14.99 9.47 3.20
N ASN A 25 -16.20 9.25 3.70
CA ASN A 25 -17.14 8.25 3.20
C ASN A 25 -17.52 8.42 1.72
N LYS A 26 -17.48 9.63 1.19
CA LYS A 26 -17.81 9.94 -0.21
C LYS A 26 -16.56 10.26 -1.03
N THR A 27 -15.64 11.03 -0.46
CA THR A 27 -14.47 11.57 -1.16
C THR A 27 -13.43 10.49 -1.43
N LEU A 28 -13.12 9.63 -0.45
CA LEU A 28 -12.12 8.58 -0.61
C LEU A 28 -12.47 7.55 -1.70
N PRO A 29 -13.67 6.93 -1.70
CA PRO A 29 -13.99 5.98 -2.75
C PRO A 29 -13.94 6.58 -4.15
N ARG A 30 -14.41 7.82 -4.30
CA ARG A 30 -14.35 8.54 -5.59
C ARG A 30 -12.92 8.85 -5.99
N GLY A 31 -12.09 9.32 -5.05
CA GLY A 31 -10.68 9.61 -5.29
C GLY A 31 -9.91 8.37 -5.74
N ILE A 32 -10.09 7.24 -5.05
CA ILE A 32 -9.44 5.97 -5.39
C ILE A 32 -9.88 5.48 -6.78
N LEU A 33 -11.19 5.44 -7.06
CA LEU A 33 -11.71 4.97 -8.34
C LEU A 33 -11.29 5.88 -9.50
N LEU A 34 -11.34 7.20 -9.29
CA LEU A 34 -10.95 8.17 -10.33
C LEU A 34 -9.44 8.09 -10.61
N SER A 35 -8.60 8.04 -9.59
CA SER A 35 -7.15 7.90 -9.77
C SER A 35 -6.80 6.61 -10.52
N LEU A 36 -7.45 5.50 -10.18
CA LEU A 36 -7.26 4.22 -10.86
C LEU A 36 -7.70 4.29 -12.33
N ALA A 37 -8.87 4.90 -12.62
CA ALA A 37 -9.37 5.05 -13.98
C ALA A 37 -8.45 5.92 -14.84
N VAL A 38 -8.02 7.08 -14.33
CA VAL A 38 -7.11 8.00 -15.02
C VAL A 38 -5.76 7.32 -15.27
N SER A 39 -5.18 6.69 -14.27
CA SER A 39 -3.91 5.96 -14.42
C SER A 39 -4.01 4.84 -15.45
N THR A 40 -5.09 4.08 -15.44
CA THR A 40 -5.32 3.00 -16.40
C THR A 40 -5.38 3.54 -17.86
N VAL A 41 -6.13 4.62 -18.08
CA VAL A 41 -6.20 5.25 -19.40
C VAL A 41 -4.83 5.73 -19.87
N LEU A 42 -4.08 6.41 -18.98
CA LEU A 42 -2.73 6.88 -19.29
C LEU A 42 -1.78 5.72 -19.62
N TYR A 43 -1.84 4.61 -18.89
CA TYR A 43 -1.02 3.42 -19.16
C TYR A 43 -1.37 2.78 -20.51
N ILE A 44 -2.66 2.70 -20.86
CA ILE A 44 -3.09 2.17 -22.16
C ILE A 44 -2.54 3.05 -23.27
N VAL A 45 -2.73 4.35 -23.18
CA VAL A 45 -2.26 5.32 -24.19
C VAL A 45 -0.74 5.24 -24.36
N MET A 46 0.00 5.29 -23.25
CA MET A 46 1.47 5.19 -23.27
C MET A 46 1.95 3.85 -23.86
N THR A 47 1.32 2.74 -23.48
CA THR A 47 1.67 1.43 -24.03
C THR A 47 1.42 1.37 -25.55
N MET A 48 0.30 1.90 -26.02
CA MET A 48 0.00 1.98 -27.45
C MET A 48 1.03 2.81 -28.21
N ILE A 49 1.41 3.98 -27.69
CA ILE A 49 2.42 4.84 -28.30
C ILE A 49 3.77 4.11 -28.37
N MET A 50 4.23 3.55 -27.24
CA MET A 50 5.53 2.89 -27.15
C MET A 50 5.61 1.67 -28.08
N THR A 51 4.59 0.82 -28.10
CA THR A 51 4.53 -0.36 -28.98
C THR A 51 4.35 -0.03 -30.45
N GLY A 52 3.83 1.16 -30.76
CA GLY A 52 3.74 1.70 -32.12
C GLY A 52 5.09 2.19 -32.66
N VAL A 53 5.99 2.64 -31.78
CA VAL A 53 7.32 3.15 -32.16
C VAL A 53 8.36 2.03 -32.22
N VAL A 54 8.37 1.12 -31.23
CA VAL A 54 9.37 0.06 -31.10
C VAL A 54 8.67 -1.29 -30.86
N PRO A 55 9.09 -2.37 -31.57
CA PRO A 55 8.58 -3.71 -31.31
C PRO A 55 8.81 -4.12 -29.86
N TYR A 56 7.81 -4.74 -29.20
CA TYR A 56 7.88 -5.12 -27.80
C TYR A 56 9.07 -5.99 -27.42
N LYS A 57 9.63 -6.75 -28.36
CA LYS A 57 10.81 -7.60 -28.17
C LYS A 57 12.09 -6.79 -27.91
N GLU A 58 12.12 -5.55 -28.32
CA GLU A 58 13.29 -4.68 -28.18
C GLU A 58 13.30 -3.85 -26.90
N PHE A 59 12.19 -3.83 -26.16
CA PHE A 59 12.13 -3.09 -24.88
C PHE A 59 13.15 -3.54 -23.84
N ALA A 60 13.67 -4.76 -23.96
CA ALA A 60 14.75 -5.23 -23.09
C ALA A 60 16.04 -4.39 -23.21
N LYS A 61 16.24 -3.68 -24.32
CA LYS A 61 17.38 -2.78 -24.54
C LYS A 61 17.27 -1.48 -23.71
N TYR A 62 16.06 -1.10 -23.31
CA TYR A 62 15.75 0.20 -22.66
C TYR A 62 15.28 0.02 -21.22
N ILE A 63 15.74 -1.04 -20.53
CA ILE A 63 15.26 -1.41 -19.18
C ILE A 63 15.42 -0.28 -18.16
N ASP A 64 16.49 0.51 -18.26
CA ASP A 64 16.81 1.56 -17.29
C ASP A 64 15.95 2.82 -17.46
N ALA A 65 15.56 3.14 -18.70
CA ALA A 65 14.72 4.29 -19.01
C ALA A 65 13.79 4.01 -20.22
N PRO A 66 12.77 3.15 -20.07
CA PRO A 66 12.02 2.62 -21.19
C PRO A 66 11.35 3.69 -22.05
N VAL A 67 10.71 4.69 -21.44
CA VAL A 67 9.99 5.74 -22.19
C VAL A 67 10.99 6.65 -22.93
N ALA A 68 12.04 7.09 -22.24
CA ALA A 68 13.05 7.95 -22.86
C ALA A 68 13.83 7.21 -23.97
N GLY A 69 14.15 5.93 -23.76
CA GLY A 69 14.81 5.08 -24.75
C GLY A 69 14.00 4.96 -26.04
N VAL A 70 12.71 4.70 -25.93
CA VAL A 70 11.81 4.63 -27.10
C VAL A 70 11.69 5.98 -27.81
N ILE A 71 11.69 7.09 -27.08
CA ILE A 71 11.66 8.44 -27.69
C ILE A 71 12.97 8.73 -28.46
N LEU A 72 14.11 8.27 -27.97
CA LEU A 72 15.38 8.44 -28.67
C LEU A 72 15.39 7.78 -30.06
N GLU A 73 14.69 6.65 -30.22
CA GLU A 73 14.55 5.99 -31.54
C GLU A 73 13.75 6.86 -32.55
N THR A 74 12.96 7.80 -32.08
CA THR A 74 12.27 8.75 -32.96
C THR A 74 13.14 9.93 -33.43
N GLY A 75 14.39 10.02 -32.94
CA GLY A 75 15.30 11.12 -33.21
C GLY A 75 15.02 12.41 -32.42
N MET A 76 14.05 12.41 -31.52
CA MET A 76 13.66 13.59 -30.72
C MET A 76 14.41 13.66 -29.38
N ASN A 77 15.73 13.87 -29.43
CA ASN A 77 16.58 13.88 -28.23
C ASN A 77 16.13 14.87 -27.15
N TRP A 78 15.67 16.04 -27.53
CA TRP A 78 15.20 17.06 -26.59
C TRP A 78 13.97 16.61 -25.79
N LEU A 79 13.08 15.83 -26.42
CA LEU A 79 11.89 15.29 -25.76
C LEU A 79 12.27 14.19 -24.74
N ALA A 80 13.26 13.37 -25.05
CA ALA A 80 13.77 12.36 -24.12
C ALA A 80 14.33 13.03 -22.83
N VAL A 81 15.00 14.18 -22.95
CA VAL A 81 15.48 14.95 -21.79
C VAL A 81 14.32 15.45 -20.93
N ILE A 82 13.29 16.02 -21.56
CA ILE A 82 12.09 16.50 -20.82
C ILE A 82 11.40 15.34 -20.10
N VAL A 83 11.23 14.20 -20.76
CA VAL A 83 10.61 13.02 -20.17
C VAL A 83 11.42 12.50 -18.98
N ASN A 84 12.75 12.45 -19.09
CA ASN A 84 13.61 12.05 -17.97
C ASN A 84 13.52 13.01 -16.79
N LEU A 85 13.49 14.31 -17.04
CA LEU A 85 13.27 15.31 -15.97
C LEU A 85 11.90 15.14 -15.32
N GLY A 86 10.85 14.92 -16.13
CA GLY A 86 9.51 14.63 -15.63
C GLY A 86 9.47 13.35 -14.79
N ALA A 87 10.19 12.30 -15.20
CA ALA A 87 10.30 11.06 -14.43
C ALA A 87 10.98 11.28 -13.08
N LEU A 88 12.07 12.04 -13.03
CA LEU A 88 12.76 12.38 -11.77
C LEU A 88 11.86 13.15 -10.79
N ILE A 89 11.13 14.15 -11.28
CA ILE A 89 10.16 14.90 -10.47
C ILE A 89 9.04 13.98 -9.99
N GLY A 90 8.53 13.14 -10.88
CA GLY A 90 7.49 12.16 -10.57
C GLY A 90 7.93 11.16 -9.49
N MET A 91 9.12 10.57 -9.62
CA MET A 91 9.67 9.65 -8.62
C MET A 91 9.84 10.33 -7.25
N THR A 92 10.34 11.57 -7.23
CA THR A 92 10.48 12.34 -5.99
C THR A 92 9.11 12.55 -5.32
N THR A 93 8.09 12.90 -6.09
CA THR A 93 6.73 13.07 -5.59
C THR A 93 6.15 11.78 -5.03
N VAL A 94 6.35 10.65 -5.72
CA VAL A 94 5.92 9.32 -5.24
C VAL A 94 6.60 8.98 -3.91
N MET A 95 7.92 9.19 -3.79
CA MET A 95 8.64 8.95 -2.54
C MET A 95 8.07 9.77 -1.37
N LEU A 96 7.76 11.04 -1.59
CA LEU A 96 7.15 11.90 -0.58
C LEU A 96 5.77 11.39 -0.14
N VAL A 97 4.91 11.02 -1.09
CA VAL A 97 3.56 10.50 -0.81
C VAL A 97 3.62 9.16 -0.06
N GLN A 98 4.53 8.27 -0.44
CA GLN A 98 4.69 6.97 0.23
C GLN A 98 5.24 7.14 1.65
N LEU A 99 6.21 8.02 1.87
CA LEU A 99 6.73 8.33 3.19
C LEU A 99 5.68 8.97 4.09
N TYR A 100 4.85 9.85 3.52
CA TYR A 100 3.69 10.42 4.20
C TYR A 100 2.70 9.33 4.62
N GLY A 101 2.27 8.47 3.70
CA GLY A 101 1.35 7.37 3.99
C GLY A 101 1.89 6.42 5.07
N GLN A 102 3.15 6.02 4.95
CA GLN A 102 3.84 5.16 5.92
C GLN A 102 3.84 5.76 7.33
N SER A 103 4.17 7.05 7.45
CA SER A 103 4.21 7.74 8.75
C SER A 103 2.84 7.80 9.42
N ARG A 104 1.77 7.94 8.63
CA ARG A 104 0.37 7.98 9.11
C ARG A 104 -0.12 6.61 9.57
N ILE A 105 0.19 5.55 8.84
CA ILE A 105 -0.15 4.19 9.26
C ILE A 105 0.51 3.86 10.59
N CYS A 106 1.80 4.17 10.75
CA CYS A 106 2.52 3.93 12.00
C CYS A 106 1.99 4.79 13.16
N TYR A 107 1.61 6.03 12.88
CA TYR A 107 0.95 6.89 13.86
C TYR A 107 -0.38 6.30 14.33
N ALA A 108 -1.25 5.89 13.41
CA ALA A 108 -2.53 5.28 13.75
C ALA A 108 -2.35 3.99 14.57
N MET A 109 -1.44 3.09 14.14
CA MET A 109 -1.11 1.88 14.88
C MET A 109 -0.58 2.17 16.30
N SER A 110 0.26 3.21 16.45
CA SER A 110 0.79 3.61 17.75
C SER A 110 -0.29 4.20 18.66
N ARG A 111 -1.22 4.98 18.09
CA ARG A 111 -2.38 5.53 18.81
C ARG A 111 -3.31 4.43 19.32
N ASP A 112 -3.48 3.37 18.54
CA ASP A 112 -4.30 2.21 18.90
C ASP A 112 -3.59 1.22 19.84
N GLY A 113 -2.33 1.51 20.21
CA GLY A 113 -1.52 0.69 21.12
C GLY A 113 -0.87 -0.53 20.45
N LEU A 114 -0.95 -0.65 19.12
CA LEU A 114 -0.40 -1.76 18.36
C LEU A 114 1.09 -1.58 18.04
N PHE A 115 1.60 -0.34 18.13
CA PHE A 115 2.99 0.00 17.83
C PHE A 115 3.61 0.85 18.95
N PRO A 116 4.95 0.91 19.11
CA PRO A 116 5.58 1.68 20.18
C PRO A 116 5.15 3.14 20.19
N LYS A 117 4.90 3.71 21.38
CA LYS A 117 4.47 5.10 21.59
C LYS A 117 5.40 6.13 20.96
N PHE A 118 6.66 5.78 20.71
CA PHE A 118 7.63 6.61 20.01
C PHE A 118 7.13 7.11 18.65
N PHE A 119 6.42 6.25 17.89
CA PHE A 119 5.87 6.57 16.57
C PHE A 119 4.56 7.37 16.62
N GLY A 120 3.91 7.40 17.78
CA GLY A 120 2.67 8.17 18.00
C GLY A 120 2.90 9.62 18.45
N HIS A 121 4.16 10.05 18.60
CA HIS A 121 4.47 11.41 19.02
C HIS A 121 4.39 12.39 17.87
N VAL A 122 3.44 13.33 17.95
CA VAL A 122 3.27 14.43 17.00
C VAL A 122 4.12 15.62 17.44
N HIS A 123 4.90 16.18 16.52
CA HIS A 123 5.73 17.36 16.80
C HIS A 123 4.85 18.60 16.96
N GLU A 124 5.02 19.35 18.04
CA GLU A 124 4.17 20.52 18.39
C GLU A 124 4.11 21.58 17.29
N LYS A 125 5.26 21.94 16.71
CA LYS A 125 5.36 22.96 15.67
C LYS A 125 4.87 22.48 14.30
N TYR A 126 5.30 21.27 13.87
CA TYR A 126 5.03 20.77 12.51
C TYR A 126 3.73 19.95 12.41
N ARG A 127 3.13 19.58 13.53
CA ARG A 127 1.90 18.76 13.63
C ARG A 127 1.97 17.46 12.81
N THR A 128 3.16 16.90 12.71
CA THR A 128 3.44 15.65 11.98
C THR A 128 4.14 14.65 12.88
N PRO A 129 4.05 13.33 12.62
CA PRO A 129 4.80 12.30 13.37
C PRO A 129 6.29 12.32 13.00
N PHE A 130 6.98 13.39 13.34
CA PHE A 130 8.35 13.73 12.95
C PHE A 130 9.34 12.57 13.16
N LYS A 131 9.32 11.96 14.36
CA LYS A 131 10.22 10.85 14.71
C LYS A 131 10.01 9.62 13.84
N GLY A 132 8.75 9.29 13.53
CA GLY A 132 8.38 8.20 12.65
C GLY A 132 8.85 8.46 11.22
N THR A 133 8.59 9.66 10.70
CA THR A 133 8.99 10.05 9.35
C THR A 133 10.50 9.96 9.14
N TRP A 134 11.31 10.48 10.08
CA TRP A 134 12.76 10.37 10.00
C TRP A 134 13.26 8.93 10.09
N PHE A 135 12.71 8.15 11.00
CA PHE A 135 13.09 6.75 11.15
C PHE A 135 12.85 5.95 9.85
N PHE A 136 11.63 6.04 9.29
CA PHE A 136 11.32 5.34 8.05
C PHE A 136 12.02 5.92 6.83
N GLY A 137 12.23 7.23 6.78
CA GLY A 137 12.99 7.87 5.73
C GLY A 137 14.43 7.36 5.67
N LEU A 138 15.12 7.32 6.81
CA LEU A 138 16.48 6.79 6.90
C LEU A 138 16.53 5.28 6.61
N LEU A 139 15.58 4.51 7.15
CA LEU A 139 15.50 3.07 6.89
C LEU A 139 15.29 2.78 5.39
N THR A 140 14.42 3.54 4.73
CA THR A 140 14.15 3.40 3.29
C THR A 140 15.36 3.82 2.46
N ALA A 141 16.04 4.91 2.82
CA ALA A 141 17.25 5.35 2.16
C ALA A 141 18.38 4.29 2.26
N PHE A 142 18.55 3.71 3.45
CA PHE A 142 19.50 2.63 3.66
C PHE A 142 19.12 1.38 2.85
N ALA A 143 17.87 0.93 2.93
CA ALA A 143 17.39 -0.23 2.18
C ALA A 143 17.55 -0.02 0.67
N GLY A 144 17.18 1.15 0.14
CA GLY A 144 17.33 1.46 -1.28
C GLY A 144 18.78 1.56 -1.76
N GLY A 145 19.71 1.91 -0.86
CA GLY A 145 21.14 1.98 -1.19
C GLY A 145 21.88 0.63 -1.18
N PHE A 146 21.42 -0.32 -0.38
CA PHE A 146 22.14 -1.58 -0.16
C PHE A 146 21.42 -2.84 -0.66
N ILE A 147 20.10 -2.79 -0.83
CA ILE A 147 19.32 -3.96 -1.27
C ILE A 147 19.08 -3.87 -2.78
N ASN A 148 19.22 -5.00 -3.47
CA ASN A 148 18.92 -5.08 -4.89
C ASN A 148 17.47 -4.71 -5.18
N ILE A 149 17.26 -3.83 -6.16
CA ILE A 149 15.94 -3.28 -6.51
C ILE A 149 14.91 -4.37 -6.86
N ASN A 150 15.32 -5.46 -7.49
CA ASN A 150 14.42 -6.57 -7.83
C ASN A 150 13.87 -7.24 -6.58
N VAL A 151 14.69 -7.39 -5.53
CA VAL A 151 14.27 -7.94 -4.24
C VAL A 151 13.25 -7.03 -3.58
N LEU A 152 13.46 -5.71 -3.62
CA LEU A 152 12.53 -4.73 -3.08
C LEU A 152 11.19 -4.77 -3.83
N PHE A 153 11.20 -4.82 -5.16
CA PHE A 153 9.98 -4.94 -5.96
C PHE A 153 9.19 -6.21 -5.65
N GLU A 154 9.86 -7.34 -5.49
CA GLU A 154 9.20 -8.60 -5.13
C GLU A 154 8.55 -8.53 -3.75
N LEU A 155 9.25 -7.97 -2.76
CA LEU A 155 8.73 -7.81 -1.39
C LEU A 155 7.53 -6.85 -1.33
N VAL A 156 7.59 -5.74 -2.07
CA VAL A 156 6.47 -4.79 -2.15
C VAL A 156 5.27 -5.46 -2.79
N ASN A 157 5.46 -6.19 -3.89
CA ASN A 157 4.36 -6.88 -4.57
C ASN A 157 3.68 -7.91 -3.66
N ILE A 158 4.43 -8.83 -3.04
CA ILE A 158 3.83 -9.86 -2.19
C ILE A 158 3.16 -9.25 -0.95
N GLY A 159 3.77 -8.22 -0.36
CA GLY A 159 3.20 -7.51 0.79
C GLY A 159 1.88 -6.83 0.46
N THR A 160 1.83 -6.07 -0.64
CA THR A 160 0.62 -5.34 -1.07
C THR A 160 -0.51 -6.30 -1.48
N LEU A 161 -0.20 -7.32 -2.28
CA LEU A 161 -1.19 -8.32 -2.68
C LEU A 161 -1.75 -9.09 -1.47
N SER A 162 -0.89 -9.41 -0.49
CA SER A 162 -1.33 -10.06 0.76
C SER A 162 -2.23 -9.14 1.58
N ALA A 163 -1.93 -7.84 1.66
CA ALA A 163 -2.78 -6.87 2.31
C ALA A 163 -4.16 -6.78 1.63
N PHE A 164 -4.22 -6.78 0.30
CA PHE A 164 -5.50 -6.80 -0.45
C PHE A 164 -6.32 -8.05 -0.19
N ILE A 165 -5.68 -9.22 -0.06
CA ILE A 165 -6.36 -10.47 0.33
C ILE A 165 -6.98 -10.31 1.73
N ILE A 166 -6.20 -9.83 2.70
CA ILE A 166 -6.66 -9.66 4.09
C ILE A 166 -7.81 -8.66 4.18
N VAL A 167 -7.70 -7.52 3.51
CA VAL A 167 -8.76 -6.50 3.47
C VAL A 167 -10.03 -7.06 2.82
N SER A 168 -9.91 -7.76 1.69
CA SER A 168 -11.04 -8.36 0.99
C SER A 168 -11.73 -9.44 1.84
N ALA A 169 -10.95 -10.28 2.52
CA ALA A 169 -11.48 -11.27 3.47
C ALA A 169 -12.15 -10.59 4.68
N GLY A 170 -11.56 -9.50 5.18
CA GLY A 170 -12.15 -8.67 6.24
C GLY A 170 -13.51 -8.08 5.86
N ILE A 171 -13.66 -7.60 4.62
CA ILE A 171 -14.94 -7.11 4.09
C ILE A 171 -16.01 -8.22 4.10
N LEU A 172 -15.67 -9.42 3.64
CA LEU A 172 -16.59 -10.57 3.65
C LEU A 172 -17.01 -10.95 5.09
N TRP A 173 -16.03 -10.99 6.00
CA TRP A 173 -16.27 -11.28 7.41
C TRP A 173 -17.18 -10.23 8.05
N MET A 174 -16.89 -8.93 7.89
CA MET A 174 -17.69 -7.84 8.43
C MET A 174 -19.12 -7.80 7.85
N ARG A 175 -19.30 -8.20 6.59
CA ARG A 175 -20.62 -8.30 5.99
C ARG A 175 -21.47 -9.39 6.63
N LYS A 176 -20.83 -10.49 7.05
CA LYS A 176 -21.50 -11.61 7.71
C LYS A 176 -21.78 -11.36 9.18
N THR A 177 -20.82 -10.75 9.90
CA THR A 177 -20.94 -10.55 11.35
C THR A 177 -21.67 -9.28 11.74
N GLN A 178 -21.57 -8.22 10.92
CA GLN A 178 -22.19 -6.91 11.18
C GLN A 178 -22.99 -6.42 9.95
N PRO A 179 -24.11 -7.05 9.60
CA PRO A 179 -24.88 -6.70 8.40
C PRO A 179 -25.45 -5.28 8.44
N ASN A 180 -25.83 -4.80 9.64
CA ASN A 180 -26.49 -3.51 9.87
C ASN A 180 -25.54 -2.36 10.18
N ALA A 181 -24.21 -2.56 10.15
CA ALA A 181 -23.26 -1.48 10.40
C ALA A 181 -23.45 -0.33 9.40
N PRO A 182 -23.44 0.95 9.86
CA PRO A 182 -23.56 2.09 8.96
C PRO A 182 -22.37 2.15 8.00
N ARG A 183 -22.65 2.22 6.70
CA ARG A 183 -21.62 2.21 5.64
C ARG A 183 -21.79 3.42 4.75
N GLY A 184 -20.80 4.29 4.73
CA GLY A 184 -20.78 5.48 3.87
C GLY A 184 -20.66 5.14 2.38
N PHE A 185 -20.00 4.03 2.05
CA PHE A 185 -19.88 3.48 0.70
C PHE A 185 -20.17 1.99 0.69
N ARG A 186 -21.00 1.55 -0.23
CA ARG A 186 -21.28 0.12 -0.45
C ARG A 186 -20.60 -0.31 -1.74
N ALA A 187 -19.55 -1.11 -1.63
CA ALA A 187 -18.90 -1.69 -2.80
C ALA A 187 -19.91 -2.49 -3.62
N PRO A 188 -19.98 -2.25 -4.95
CA PRO A 188 -20.90 -2.98 -5.82
C PRO A 188 -20.47 -4.45 -5.96
N GLY A 189 -21.45 -5.35 -6.17
CA GLY A 189 -21.17 -6.75 -6.49
C GLY A 189 -20.63 -7.61 -5.34
N VAL A 190 -20.76 -7.21 -4.07
CA VAL A 190 -20.41 -8.07 -2.93
C VAL A 190 -21.46 -9.20 -2.81
N PRO A 191 -21.06 -10.49 -2.67
CA PRO A 191 -19.73 -10.99 -2.30
C PRO A 191 -18.76 -11.29 -3.46
N VAL A 192 -19.17 -11.16 -4.70
CA VAL A 192 -18.39 -11.59 -5.87
C VAL A 192 -17.09 -10.78 -6.01
N THR A 193 -17.17 -9.44 -5.90
CA THR A 193 -16.00 -8.56 -6.08
C THR A 193 -14.85 -8.87 -5.11
N PRO A 194 -15.06 -9.01 -3.78
CA PRO A 194 -13.98 -9.37 -2.86
C PRO A 194 -13.43 -10.78 -3.10
N ILE A 195 -14.29 -11.74 -3.50
CA ILE A 195 -13.84 -13.11 -3.83
C ILE A 195 -12.93 -13.08 -5.06
N LEU A 196 -13.33 -12.39 -6.12
CA LEU A 196 -12.48 -12.22 -7.31
C LEU A 196 -11.16 -11.54 -6.97
N ALA A 197 -11.18 -10.50 -6.13
CA ALA A 197 -9.96 -9.83 -5.68
C ALA A 197 -9.02 -10.81 -4.97
N ILE A 198 -9.53 -11.64 -4.06
CA ILE A 198 -8.73 -12.68 -3.36
C ILE A 198 -8.14 -13.66 -4.37
N VAL A 199 -8.95 -14.18 -5.30
CA VAL A 199 -8.51 -15.17 -6.29
C VAL A 199 -7.41 -14.58 -7.19
N PHE A 200 -7.62 -13.38 -7.75
CA PHE A 200 -6.62 -12.75 -8.62
C PHE A 200 -5.34 -12.41 -7.87
N CYS A 201 -5.42 -11.86 -6.66
CA CYS A 201 -4.24 -11.59 -5.84
C CYS A 201 -3.49 -12.89 -5.52
N PHE A 202 -4.20 -13.97 -5.18
CA PHE A 202 -3.57 -15.26 -4.90
C PHE A 202 -2.88 -15.86 -6.14
N VAL A 203 -3.50 -15.79 -7.31
CA VAL A 203 -2.89 -16.23 -8.58
C VAL A 203 -1.62 -15.45 -8.89
N LEU A 204 -1.62 -14.12 -8.65
CA LEU A 204 -0.44 -13.29 -8.84
C LEU A 204 0.69 -13.64 -7.85
N ILE A 205 0.36 -13.87 -6.59
CA ILE A 205 1.33 -14.29 -5.55
C ILE A 205 1.90 -15.67 -5.87
N ALA A 206 1.06 -16.62 -6.33
CA ALA A 206 1.50 -17.97 -6.69
C ALA A 206 2.53 -17.98 -7.84
N GLY A 207 2.51 -16.96 -8.70
CA GLY A 207 3.49 -16.78 -9.77
C GLY A 207 4.84 -16.17 -9.32
N LEU A 208 5.03 -15.91 -8.03
CA LEU A 208 6.28 -15.37 -7.49
C LEU A 208 7.32 -16.47 -7.24
N ASN A 209 8.60 -16.09 -7.26
CA ASN A 209 9.70 -16.99 -6.96
C ASN A 209 9.66 -17.51 -5.53
N TRP A 210 10.11 -18.74 -5.30
CA TRP A 210 10.14 -19.35 -3.97
C TRP A 210 10.91 -18.51 -2.94
N GLU A 211 12.00 -17.88 -3.35
CA GLU A 211 12.79 -17.02 -2.48
C GLU A 211 11.98 -15.85 -1.92
N THR A 212 11.06 -15.30 -2.70
CA THR A 212 10.16 -14.21 -2.28
C THR A 212 9.19 -14.69 -1.21
N TRP A 213 8.68 -15.91 -1.32
CA TRP A 213 7.84 -16.53 -0.31
C TRP A 213 8.58 -16.71 1.02
N VAL A 214 9.83 -17.17 0.97
CA VAL A 214 10.66 -17.34 2.18
C VAL A 214 10.92 -15.99 2.84
N ARG A 215 11.31 -14.98 2.07
CA ARG A 215 11.53 -13.61 2.58
C ARG A 215 10.26 -13.04 3.20
N PHE A 216 9.12 -13.21 2.53
CA PHE A 216 7.84 -12.77 3.05
C PHE A 216 7.45 -13.51 4.34
N ALA A 217 7.64 -14.83 4.40
CA ALA A 217 7.35 -15.62 5.59
C ALA A 217 8.19 -15.17 6.80
N ILE A 218 9.47 -14.87 6.59
CA ILE A 218 10.35 -14.32 7.63
C ILE A 218 9.81 -12.96 8.10
N TRP A 219 9.50 -12.06 7.17
CA TRP A 219 8.99 -10.73 7.48
C TRP A 219 7.63 -10.79 8.20
N PHE A 220 6.74 -11.63 7.73
CA PHE A 220 5.44 -11.85 8.35
C PHE A 220 5.56 -12.48 9.73
N GLY A 221 6.48 -13.44 9.90
CA GLY A 221 6.80 -14.05 11.19
C GLY A 221 7.31 -13.03 12.20
N LEU A 222 8.20 -12.12 11.79
CA LEU A 222 8.64 -11.00 12.65
C LEU A 222 7.47 -10.10 13.05
N GLY A 223 6.56 -9.81 12.12
CA GLY A 223 5.34 -9.05 12.41
C GLY A 223 4.45 -9.75 13.46
N LEU A 224 4.28 -11.08 13.36
CA LEU A 224 3.52 -11.86 14.32
C LEU A 224 4.20 -11.88 15.70
N ILE A 225 5.52 -12.00 15.77
CA ILE A 225 6.27 -11.92 17.02
C ILE A 225 6.03 -10.57 17.71
N VAL A 226 6.11 -9.48 16.97
CA VAL A 226 5.82 -8.15 17.51
C VAL A 226 4.36 -8.04 17.95
N TYR A 227 3.42 -8.58 17.17
CA TYR A 227 2.01 -8.57 17.52
C TYR A 227 1.72 -9.33 18.81
N PHE A 228 2.14 -10.58 18.93
CA PHE A 228 1.87 -11.41 20.12
C PHE A 228 2.68 -10.96 21.34
N GLY A 229 3.93 -10.52 21.15
CA GLY A 229 4.81 -10.07 22.23
C GLY A 229 4.43 -8.69 22.78
N TYR A 230 4.09 -7.76 21.92
CA TYR A 230 3.87 -6.35 22.28
C TYR A 230 2.42 -5.91 22.11
N SER A 231 1.87 -6.01 20.87
CA SER A 231 0.64 -5.36 20.45
C SER A 231 -0.61 -5.91 21.15
N ARG A 232 -0.72 -7.24 21.26
CA ARG A 232 -1.88 -7.92 21.88
C ARG A 232 -2.12 -7.51 23.34
N LYS A 233 -1.06 -7.20 24.07
CA LYS A 233 -1.15 -6.80 25.49
C LYS A 233 -1.52 -5.33 25.69
N ARG A 234 -1.27 -4.48 24.68
CA ARG A 234 -1.40 -3.02 24.75
C ARG A 234 -2.48 -2.44 23.82
N SER A 235 -3.11 -3.26 23.01
CA SER A 235 -4.21 -2.86 22.15
C SER A 235 -5.35 -2.26 22.97
N LYS A 236 -5.76 -1.04 22.64
CA LYS A 236 -6.87 -0.36 23.34
C LYS A 236 -8.16 -1.16 23.23
N LEU A 237 -8.48 -1.66 22.05
CA LEU A 237 -9.66 -2.48 21.82
C LEU A 237 -9.63 -3.78 22.66
N GLY A 238 -8.47 -4.41 22.79
CA GLY A 238 -8.29 -5.60 23.63
C GLY A 238 -8.44 -5.31 25.12
N LEU A 239 -8.03 -4.12 25.56
CA LEU A 239 -8.20 -3.68 26.96
C LEU A 239 -9.68 -3.37 27.27
N GLU A 240 -10.39 -2.67 26.38
CA GLU A 240 -11.82 -2.38 26.49
C GLU A 240 -12.67 -3.64 26.52
N GLN A 241 -12.35 -4.63 25.67
CA GLN A 241 -13.04 -5.93 25.66
C GLN A 241 -12.84 -6.70 26.97
N ARG A 242 -11.64 -6.66 27.57
CA ARG A 242 -11.35 -7.30 28.86
C ARG A 242 -12.09 -6.59 29.99
N ALA A 243 -12.05 -5.26 30.04
CA ALA A 243 -12.78 -4.49 31.04
C ALA A 243 -14.29 -4.72 30.96
N GLY A 244 -14.86 -4.81 29.74
CA GLY A 244 -16.27 -5.13 29.54
C GLY A 244 -16.65 -6.58 29.87
N ALA A 245 -15.71 -7.52 29.77
CA ALA A 245 -15.91 -8.91 30.18
C ALA A 245 -15.90 -9.02 31.72
N ASP A 246 -14.96 -8.34 32.38
CA ASP A 246 -14.85 -8.34 33.85
C ASP A 246 -16.10 -7.71 34.48
N THR A 247 -16.63 -6.64 33.88
CA THR A 247 -17.88 -5.99 34.36
C THR A 247 -19.10 -6.90 34.22
N LYS A 248 -19.14 -7.73 33.13
CA LYS A 248 -20.24 -8.70 32.95
C LYS A 248 -20.16 -9.87 33.93
N VAL A 249 -18.98 -10.34 34.25
CA VAL A 249 -18.79 -11.42 35.23
C VAL A 249 -19.19 -10.93 36.62
N ALA A 250 -18.78 -9.74 37.04
CA ALA A 250 -19.18 -9.15 38.30
C ALA A 250 -20.70 -8.97 38.43
N ALA A 251 -21.38 -8.60 37.35
CA ALA A 251 -22.85 -8.44 37.33
C ALA A 251 -23.63 -9.77 37.30
N THR A 252 -22.99 -10.91 37.15
CA THR A 252 -23.60 -12.25 37.20
C THR A 252 -23.36 -12.96 38.53
N GLU A 253 -22.52 -12.41 39.40
CA GLU A 253 -22.23 -12.94 40.74
C GLU A 253 -23.08 -12.24 41.85
N ASP A 254 -23.82 -11.16 41.54
CA ASP A 254 -24.80 -10.51 42.38
C ASP A 254 -26.24 -11.00 42.00
#